data_1bee2a26c55e151771fd1f90dbba5273
#
_entry.id   1bee2a26c55e151771fd1f90dbba5273
#
_cell.length_a   1.000
_cell.length_b   1.000
_cell.length_c   1.000
_cell.angle_alpha   90.00
_cell.angle_beta   90.00
_cell.angle_gamma   90.00
#
_symmetry.space_group_name_H-M   'P 1'
#
loop_
_entity.id
_entity.type
_entity.pdbx_description
1 polymer ?
#
loop_
_entity_poly.entity_id
_entity_poly.type
_entity_poly.pdbx_seq_one_letter_code
_entity_poly.pdbx_strand_id
1 'polypeptide(L)'
;AHGGIYRYNSKAYIDRHFDEAKAALNHDIDALGFYRLLKPAVASIACGHTTALLPLDIKASLDHELLLPFDVKLLQGRVFIFRDFSEGNRLAGQEIVSINGMEIRSIVQTLSKAMHGDGNIPSMRAIEVGRAFKELLFTMLGMRQQFKVVLRNPKSKSLTQHQIVGQELHSLKQASLKQYPQDQDSTNFLKLSFFDDAKIAYLKIDNFIVKEENKDGATILKESFETIRDKNAATLIIDVRDNGGGEDALGKLLFSYLIDTPFSYYDALTIKTDHYTMDQYAEEPIRLKAKWLSARSDGQFDFLKHPNLGIQQPSLPAFKGRVLILINGGSYSTSSEFLTQVHAHHRATFIGEESGGAYYGNTSGHHMLLTLPNTKVRLVVPLMTYQLSTKQSHAADRGVMPDYPVQRTIEDYIQGRDPEWRLALKLAHQSNTKTLKH
;
A
#
# COMPACT_ATOMS: atom_id res chain seq x y z
N ALA A 1 2.76 13.70 19.37
CA ALA A 1 3.90 13.09 18.69
C ALA A 1 3.66 12.93 17.18
N HIS A 2 2.52 12.41 16.76
CA HIS A 2 2.17 12.19 15.34
C HIS A 2 2.10 13.51 14.55
N GLY A 3 2.98 13.67 13.54
CA GLY A 3 3.11 14.93 12.79
C GLY A 3 1.85 15.32 12.00
N GLY A 4 1.20 14.36 11.37
CA GLY A 4 0.06 14.57 10.47
C GLY A 4 -1.29 14.07 11.00
N ILE A 5 -1.53 14.03 12.31
CA ILE A 5 -2.75 13.44 12.89
C ILE A 5 -4.05 14.05 12.34
N TYR A 6 -4.05 15.31 11.97
CA TYR A 6 -5.22 16.03 11.42
C TYR A 6 -5.04 16.40 9.94
N ARG A 7 -4.21 15.65 9.21
CA ARG A 7 -3.89 15.95 7.81
C ARG A 7 -5.11 15.77 6.90
N TYR A 8 -5.92 14.76 7.14
CA TYR A 8 -7.05 14.37 6.29
C TYR A 8 -8.41 14.53 6.96
N ASN A 9 -8.46 14.40 8.27
CA ASN A 9 -9.68 14.50 9.05
C ASN A 9 -9.57 15.58 10.13
N SER A 10 -10.70 16.24 10.44
CA SER A 10 -10.73 17.27 11.47
C SER A 10 -10.48 16.68 12.87
N LYS A 11 -9.96 17.54 13.78
CA LYS A 11 -9.78 17.15 15.18
C LYS A 11 -11.07 16.61 15.79
N ALA A 12 -12.20 17.29 15.58
CA ALA A 12 -13.51 16.86 16.11
C ALA A 12 -13.94 15.49 15.60
N TYR A 13 -13.63 15.17 14.33
CA TYR A 13 -13.91 13.85 13.75
C TYR A 13 -13.10 12.75 14.46
N ILE A 14 -11.80 12.97 14.61
CA ILE A 14 -10.90 11.98 15.23
C ILE A 14 -11.23 11.83 16.71
N ASP A 15 -11.34 12.93 17.45
CA ASP A 15 -11.67 12.92 18.89
C ASP A 15 -12.94 12.11 19.15
N ARG A 16 -14.00 12.32 18.34
CA ARG A 16 -15.25 11.57 18.47
C ARG A 16 -15.02 10.05 18.36
N HIS A 17 -14.20 9.56 17.42
CA HIS A 17 -13.95 8.12 17.30
C HIS A 17 -13.17 7.55 18.50
N PHE A 18 -12.24 8.33 19.07
CA PHE A 18 -11.57 7.94 20.30
C PHE A 18 -12.50 8.00 21.52
N ASP A 19 -13.40 9.00 21.61
CA ASP A 19 -14.39 9.11 22.68
C ASP A 19 -15.42 7.98 22.61
N GLU A 20 -15.89 7.61 21.42
CA GLU A 20 -16.76 6.45 21.19
C GLU A 20 -16.06 5.14 21.63
N ALA A 21 -14.80 4.94 21.24
CA ALA A 21 -14.02 3.78 21.68
C ALA A 21 -13.83 3.75 23.20
N LYS A 22 -13.57 4.91 23.83
CA LYS A 22 -13.45 5.04 25.28
C LYS A 22 -14.77 4.79 26.01
N ALA A 23 -15.89 5.29 25.48
CA ALA A 23 -17.21 5.08 26.08
C ALA A 23 -17.63 3.60 26.03
N ALA A 24 -17.15 2.85 25.04
CA ALA A 24 -17.41 1.40 24.95
C ALA A 24 -16.62 0.57 25.99
N LEU A 25 -15.65 1.17 26.70
CA LEU A 25 -14.91 0.55 27.81
C LEU A 25 -15.68 0.65 29.12
N ASN A 26 -16.93 0.21 29.14
CA ASN A 26 -17.83 0.28 30.30
C ASN A 26 -17.92 -1.03 31.08
N HIS A 27 -17.16 -2.04 30.70
CA HIS A 27 -17.04 -3.36 31.33
C HIS A 27 -15.64 -3.93 31.07
N ASP A 28 -15.30 -5.00 31.78
CA ASP A 28 -14.04 -5.71 31.58
C ASP A 28 -14.02 -6.38 30.19
N ILE A 29 -12.97 -6.12 29.44
CA ILE A 29 -12.74 -6.73 28.13
C ILE A 29 -11.33 -7.29 28.04
N ASP A 30 -11.14 -8.33 27.24
CA ASP A 30 -9.84 -8.87 26.96
C ASP A 30 -9.03 -7.99 25.97
N ALA A 31 -7.78 -8.35 25.75
CA ALA A 31 -6.90 -7.60 24.85
C ALA A 31 -7.40 -7.56 23.40
N LEU A 32 -8.05 -8.62 22.92
CA LEU A 32 -8.64 -8.67 21.59
C LEU A 32 -9.89 -7.79 21.48
N GLY A 33 -10.73 -7.77 22.51
CA GLY A 33 -11.88 -6.85 22.62
C GLY A 33 -11.42 -5.39 22.61
N PHE A 34 -10.39 -5.07 23.40
CA PHE A 34 -9.80 -3.73 23.38
C PHE A 34 -9.21 -3.37 22.01
N TYR A 35 -8.50 -4.29 21.35
CA TYR A 35 -7.99 -4.08 19.99
C TYR A 35 -9.12 -3.78 18.99
N ARG A 36 -10.27 -4.47 19.08
CA ARG A 36 -11.46 -4.24 18.22
C ARG A 36 -12.03 -2.84 18.36
N LEU A 37 -11.97 -2.26 19.56
CA LEU A 37 -12.41 -0.88 19.80
C LEU A 37 -11.37 0.14 19.33
N LEU A 38 -10.10 -0.10 19.62
CA LEU A 38 -9.02 0.84 19.36
C LEU A 38 -8.65 0.95 17.86
N LYS A 39 -8.65 -0.19 17.15
CA LYS A 39 -8.16 -0.24 15.76
C LYS A 39 -8.94 0.68 14.82
N PRO A 40 -10.28 0.72 14.82
CA PRO A 40 -11.04 1.67 14.00
C PRO A 40 -10.81 3.13 14.41
N ALA A 41 -10.66 3.42 15.71
CA ALA A 41 -10.36 4.77 16.19
C ALA A 41 -8.99 5.25 15.68
N VAL A 42 -7.97 4.40 15.72
CA VAL A 42 -6.65 4.69 15.14
C VAL A 42 -6.75 4.84 13.61
N ALA A 43 -7.49 3.99 12.92
CA ALA A 43 -7.68 4.07 11.47
C ALA A 43 -8.41 5.36 11.03
N SER A 44 -9.22 5.99 11.93
CA SER A 44 -9.89 7.27 11.66
C SER A 44 -8.93 8.44 11.41
N ILE A 45 -7.67 8.31 11.82
CA ILE A 45 -6.59 9.28 11.50
C ILE A 45 -6.35 9.35 9.99
N ALA A 46 -6.68 8.29 9.26
CA ALA A 46 -6.48 8.17 7.82
C ALA A 46 -5.01 8.34 7.39
N CYS A 47 -4.08 7.82 8.21
CA CYS A 47 -2.65 7.76 7.91
C CYS A 47 -2.25 6.30 7.69
N GLY A 48 -1.73 5.98 6.51
CA GLY A 48 -1.39 4.61 6.13
C GLY A 48 -0.19 4.03 6.90
N HIS A 49 0.59 4.85 7.57
CA HIS A 49 1.71 4.42 8.42
C HIS A 49 1.34 4.39 9.92
N THR A 50 0.08 4.65 10.28
CA THR A 50 -0.41 4.64 11.66
C THR A 50 -1.38 3.48 11.85
N THR A 51 -1.08 2.56 12.76
CA THR A 51 -1.95 1.39 12.99
C THR A 51 -1.84 0.85 14.40
N ALA A 52 -2.92 0.20 14.85
CA ALA A 52 -2.89 -0.67 16.01
C ALA A 52 -2.55 -2.11 15.56
N LEU A 53 -1.63 -2.74 16.27
CA LEU A 53 -1.19 -4.12 16.06
C LEU A 53 -1.65 -4.98 17.22
N LEU A 54 -1.88 -6.26 16.96
CA LEU A 54 -2.17 -7.25 18.00
C LEU A 54 -1.01 -7.36 19.00
N PRO A 55 -1.30 -7.71 20.27
CA PRO A 55 -0.31 -8.22 21.20
C PRO A 55 0.48 -9.39 20.57
N LEU A 56 1.74 -9.53 20.96
CA LEU A 56 2.63 -10.54 20.34
C LEU A 56 2.15 -11.97 20.58
N ASP A 57 1.61 -12.27 21.75
CA ASP A 57 1.03 -13.57 22.10
C ASP A 57 -0.20 -13.91 21.26
N ILE A 58 -1.13 -12.95 21.12
CA ILE A 58 -2.31 -13.12 20.24
C ILE A 58 -1.88 -13.24 18.76
N LYS A 59 -0.88 -12.46 18.35
CA LYS A 59 -0.33 -12.58 16.99
C LYS A 59 0.29 -13.96 16.75
N ALA A 60 0.99 -14.51 17.72
CA ALA A 60 1.58 -15.84 17.62
C ALA A 60 0.51 -16.94 17.61
N SER A 61 -0.54 -16.82 18.44
CA SER A 61 -1.64 -17.79 18.46
C SER A 61 -2.49 -17.77 17.17
N LEU A 62 -2.47 -16.65 16.43
CA LEU A 62 -3.22 -16.51 15.18
C LEU A 62 -2.85 -17.56 14.12
N ASP A 63 -1.60 -18.04 14.12
CA ASP A 63 -1.14 -19.07 13.18
C ASP A 63 -1.87 -20.42 13.38
N HIS A 64 -2.43 -20.69 14.57
CA HIS A 64 -3.19 -21.87 14.93
C HIS A 64 -4.71 -21.67 14.88
N GLU A 65 -5.18 -20.44 14.59
CA GLU A 65 -6.61 -20.19 14.45
C GLU A 65 -7.15 -20.77 13.14
N LEU A 66 -8.35 -21.36 13.24
CA LEU A 66 -9.04 -21.96 12.09
C LEU A 66 -9.78 -20.87 11.31
N LEU A 67 -9.14 -20.31 10.30
CA LEU A 67 -9.61 -19.19 9.49
C LEU A 67 -10.30 -19.66 8.19
N LEU A 68 -11.04 -18.76 7.56
CA LEU A 68 -11.67 -18.99 6.26
C LEU A 68 -10.60 -19.33 5.20
N PRO A 69 -10.68 -20.51 4.54
CA PRO A 69 -9.63 -21.00 3.65
C PRO A 69 -9.70 -20.37 2.24
N PHE A 70 -9.94 -19.06 2.16
CA PHE A 70 -10.01 -18.31 0.91
C PHE A 70 -9.06 -17.12 0.92
N ASP A 71 -8.36 -16.89 -0.20
CA ASP A 71 -7.88 -15.57 -0.55
C ASP A 71 -8.93 -14.88 -1.41
N VAL A 72 -9.17 -13.61 -1.15
CA VAL A 72 -10.24 -12.86 -1.83
C VAL A 72 -9.70 -11.63 -2.57
N LYS A 73 -10.48 -11.17 -3.54
CA LYS A 73 -10.31 -9.86 -4.18
C LYS A 73 -11.58 -9.03 -3.95
N LEU A 74 -11.38 -7.78 -3.54
CA LEU A 74 -12.44 -6.79 -3.50
C LEU A 74 -12.44 -6.02 -4.82
N LEU A 75 -13.44 -6.24 -5.64
CA LEU A 75 -13.56 -5.66 -6.97
C LEU A 75 -14.92 -4.94 -7.07
N GLN A 76 -14.91 -3.63 -7.26
CA GLN A 76 -16.12 -2.79 -7.38
C GLN A 76 -17.12 -3.00 -6.22
N GLY A 77 -16.61 -3.06 -4.99
CA GLY A 77 -17.41 -3.25 -3.78
C GLY A 77 -17.97 -4.66 -3.57
N ARG A 78 -17.57 -5.63 -4.40
CA ARG A 78 -17.92 -7.05 -4.32
C ARG A 78 -16.71 -7.86 -3.88
N VAL A 79 -16.94 -8.97 -3.18
CA VAL A 79 -15.89 -9.88 -2.70
C VAL A 79 -15.93 -11.16 -3.52
N PHE A 80 -14.82 -11.51 -4.15
CA PHE A 80 -14.69 -12.72 -4.94
C PHE A 80 -13.63 -13.64 -4.34
N ILE A 81 -13.87 -14.94 -4.35
CA ILE A 81 -12.86 -15.94 -4.03
C ILE A 81 -11.82 -15.94 -5.14
N PHE A 82 -10.61 -15.53 -4.83
CA PHE A 82 -9.48 -15.58 -5.76
C PHE A 82 -8.79 -16.93 -5.73
N ARG A 83 -8.49 -17.43 -4.53
CA ARG A 83 -7.91 -18.75 -4.29
C ARG A 83 -8.74 -19.48 -3.24
N ASP A 84 -8.97 -20.74 -3.50
CA ASP A 84 -9.72 -21.65 -2.64
C ASP A 84 -8.80 -22.74 -2.12
N PHE A 85 -8.59 -22.79 -0.81
CA PHE A 85 -7.81 -23.82 -0.13
C PHE A 85 -8.71 -24.80 0.63
N SER A 86 -10.04 -24.71 0.45
CA SER A 86 -10.98 -25.64 1.07
C SER A 86 -10.92 -27.02 0.41
N GLU A 87 -11.53 -28.01 1.05
CA GLU A 87 -11.65 -29.35 0.49
C GLU A 87 -12.38 -29.31 -0.86
N GLY A 88 -11.77 -29.89 -1.89
CA GLY A 88 -12.28 -29.90 -3.26
C GLY A 88 -11.87 -28.74 -4.14
N ASN A 89 -11.38 -27.60 -3.60
CA ASN A 89 -10.79 -26.46 -4.33
C ASN A 89 -11.56 -26.05 -5.60
N ARG A 90 -12.89 -25.78 -5.50
CA ARG A 90 -13.78 -25.56 -6.67
C ARG A 90 -14.54 -24.22 -6.63
N LEU A 91 -14.31 -23.39 -5.62
CA LEU A 91 -15.11 -22.18 -5.38
C LEU A 91 -14.43 -20.90 -5.90
N ALA A 92 -13.21 -21.02 -6.44
CA ALA A 92 -12.52 -19.87 -7.02
C ALA A 92 -13.36 -19.22 -8.14
N GLY A 93 -13.40 -17.88 -8.17
CA GLY A 93 -14.21 -17.10 -9.10
C GLY A 93 -15.62 -16.79 -8.61
N GLN A 94 -16.11 -17.45 -7.58
CA GLN A 94 -17.43 -17.17 -7.02
C GLN A 94 -17.42 -15.88 -6.21
N GLU A 95 -18.55 -15.16 -6.22
CA GLU A 95 -18.79 -13.99 -5.38
C GLU A 95 -19.32 -14.43 -4.03
N ILE A 96 -18.73 -13.93 -2.95
CA ILE A 96 -19.27 -14.10 -1.59
C ILE A 96 -20.40 -13.10 -1.38
N VAL A 97 -21.58 -13.58 -0.99
CA VAL A 97 -22.77 -12.77 -0.71
C VAL A 97 -22.96 -12.58 0.79
N SER A 98 -22.75 -13.62 1.59
CA SER A 98 -22.81 -13.55 3.05
C SER A 98 -21.93 -14.60 3.70
N ILE A 99 -21.51 -14.32 4.94
CA ILE A 99 -20.78 -15.25 5.82
C ILE A 99 -21.47 -15.28 7.17
N ASN A 100 -21.83 -16.48 7.65
CA ASN A 100 -22.51 -16.69 8.93
C ASN A 100 -23.78 -15.84 9.11
N GLY A 101 -24.53 -15.62 8.03
CA GLY A 101 -25.73 -14.81 8.01
C GLY A 101 -25.53 -13.30 7.93
N MET A 102 -24.29 -12.82 8.01
CA MET A 102 -23.97 -11.40 7.83
C MET A 102 -23.71 -11.11 6.36
N GLU A 103 -24.38 -10.11 5.81
CA GLU A 103 -24.17 -9.67 4.43
C GLU A 103 -22.74 -9.18 4.21
N ILE A 104 -22.17 -9.53 3.05
CA ILE A 104 -20.77 -9.20 2.73
C ILE A 104 -20.51 -7.69 2.74
N ARG A 105 -21.48 -6.87 2.33
CA ARG A 105 -21.35 -5.41 2.37
C ARG A 105 -21.12 -4.90 3.79
N SER A 106 -21.86 -5.40 4.78
CA SER A 106 -21.70 -5.04 6.18
C SER A 106 -20.36 -5.51 6.74
N ILE A 107 -19.92 -6.72 6.35
CA ILE A 107 -18.59 -7.23 6.69
C ILE A 107 -17.52 -6.27 6.14
N VAL A 108 -17.53 -6.00 4.84
CA VAL A 108 -16.53 -5.11 4.19
C VAL A 108 -16.52 -3.72 4.82
N GLN A 109 -17.69 -3.15 5.13
CA GLN A 109 -17.77 -1.85 5.82
C GLN A 109 -17.09 -1.88 7.19
N THR A 110 -17.32 -2.94 7.99
CA THR A 110 -16.68 -3.10 9.30
C THR A 110 -15.18 -3.27 9.17
N LEU A 111 -14.72 -4.14 8.27
CA LEU A 111 -13.30 -4.37 8.05
C LEU A 111 -12.58 -3.12 7.52
N SER A 112 -13.23 -2.38 6.61
CA SER A 112 -12.67 -1.15 6.03
C SER A 112 -12.48 -0.04 7.07
N LYS A 113 -13.35 0.05 8.08
CA LYS A 113 -13.19 0.99 9.19
C LYS A 113 -11.99 0.67 10.08
N ALA A 114 -11.54 -0.58 10.09
CA ALA A 114 -10.38 -1.03 10.86
C ALA A 114 -9.06 -0.94 10.06
N MET A 115 -9.13 -0.62 8.76
CA MET A 115 -7.95 -0.56 7.92
C MET A 115 -7.41 0.87 7.81
N HIS A 116 -6.11 0.99 8.01
CA HIS A 116 -5.36 2.22 7.79
C HIS A 116 -5.20 2.51 6.29
N GLY A 117 -4.91 3.76 5.94
CA GLY A 117 -4.67 4.21 4.58
C GLY A 117 -4.53 5.72 4.56
N ASP A 118 -3.82 6.27 3.60
CA ASP A 118 -3.70 7.72 3.46
C ASP A 118 -5.00 8.29 2.88
N GLY A 119 -5.56 9.27 3.57
CA GLY A 119 -6.72 10.01 3.10
C GLY A 119 -7.94 9.12 2.78
N ASN A 120 -8.57 9.42 1.65
CA ASN A 120 -9.79 8.73 1.20
C ASN A 120 -9.54 7.98 -0.13
N ILE A 121 -8.60 7.03 -0.12
CA ILE A 121 -8.19 6.26 -1.29
C ILE A 121 -8.84 4.87 -1.26
N PRO A 122 -9.91 4.64 -2.04
CA PRO A 122 -10.67 3.38 -1.99
C PRO A 122 -9.91 2.19 -2.58
N SER A 123 -9.06 2.41 -3.59
CA SER A 123 -8.23 1.37 -4.22
C SER A 123 -7.26 0.71 -3.23
N MET A 124 -6.56 1.52 -2.43
CA MET A 124 -5.69 1.01 -1.35
C MET A 124 -6.49 0.21 -0.33
N ARG A 125 -7.62 0.78 0.14
CA ARG A 125 -8.44 0.13 1.17
C ARG A 125 -9.00 -1.21 0.72
N ALA A 126 -9.41 -1.32 -0.56
CA ALA A 126 -9.87 -2.57 -1.13
C ALA A 126 -8.77 -3.65 -1.18
N ILE A 127 -7.55 -3.27 -1.57
CA ILE A 127 -6.40 -4.17 -1.60
C ILE A 127 -6.05 -4.65 -0.18
N GLU A 128 -5.93 -3.74 0.77
CA GLU A 128 -5.54 -4.07 2.15
C GLU A 128 -6.59 -4.94 2.87
N VAL A 129 -7.89 -4.62 2.72
CA VAL A 129 -8.96 -5.48 3.25
C VAL A 129 -8.92 -6.85 2.58
N GLY A 130 -8.69 -6.93 1.27
CA GLY A 130 -8.58 -8.20 0.55
C GLY A 130 -7.41 -9.07 1.02
N ARG A 131 -6.24 -8.46 1.23
CA ARG A 131 -5.04 -9.14 1.73
C ARG A 131 -5.22 -9.70 3.14
N ALA A 132 -5.84 -8.93 4.02
CA ALA A 132 -6.02 -9.29 5.43
C ALA A 132 -7.41 -9.88 5.74
N PHE A 133 -8.20 -10.28 4.73
CA PHE A 133 -9.62 -10.57 4.88
C PHE A 133 -9.90 -11.65 5.94
N LYS A 134 -9.23 -12.79 5.86
CA LYS A 134 -9.45 -13.93 6.77
C LYS A 134 -9.01 -13.60 8.20
N GLU A 135 -7.89 -12.90 8.38
CA GLU A 135 -7.40 -12.45 9.68
C GLU A 135 -8.32 -11.38 10.28
N LEU A 136 -8.86 -10.48 9.46
CA LEU A 136 -9.82 -9.46 9.90
C LEU A 136 -11.18 -10.05 10.26
N LEU A 137 -11.66 -11.09 9.56
CA LEU A 137 -12.88 -11.82 9.97
C LEU A 137 -12.76 -12.34 11.40
N PHE A 138 -11.61 -12.90 11.77
CA PHE A 138 -11.35 -13.34 13.13
C PHE A 138 -11.15 -12.16 14.09
N THR A 139 -10.18 -11.29 13.80
CA THR A 139 -9.75 -10.26 14.75
C THR A 139 -10.82 -9.20 14.99
N MET A 140 -11.61 -8.82 13.99
CA MET A 140 -12.64 -7.79 14.11
C MET A 140 -14.03 -8.35 14.38
N LEU A 141 -14.38 -9.52 13.85
CA LEU A 141 -15.73 -10.08 13.94
C LEU A 141 -15.81 -11.40 14.72
N GLY A 142 -14.67 -11.96 15.16
CA GLY A 142 -14.62 -13.22 15.91
C GLY A 142 -14.97 -14.46 15.09
N MET A 143 -15.04 -14.35 13.77
CA MET A 143 -15.42 -15.47 12.90
C MET A 143 -14.27 -16.44 12.73
N ARG A 144 -14.46 -17.69 13.12
CA ARG A 144 -13.49 -18.78 13.05
C ARG A 144 -14.17 -20.15 13.05
N GLN A 145 -13.40 -21.21 12.80
CA GLN A 145 -13.74 -22.64 12.85
C GLN A 145 -14.70 -23.08 11.73
N GLN A 146 -15.91 -22.58 11.70
CA GLN A 146 -16.90 -22.97 10.70
C GLN A 146 -17.57 -21.75 10.08
N PHE A 147 -17.77 -21.81 8.78
CA PHE A 147 -18.32 -20.70 8.02
C PHE A 147 -19.47 -21.20 7.15
N LYS A 148 -20.64 -20.64 7.36
CA LYS A 148 -21.78 -20.79 6.46
C LYS A 148 -21.68 -19.68 5.42
N VAL A 149 -21.26 -20.02 4.20
CA VAL A 149 -20.99 -19.06 3.13
C VAL A 149 -22.06 -19.17 2.04
N VAL A 150 -22.69 -18.06 1.68
CA VAL A 150 -23.56 -17.96 0.51
C VAL A 150 -22.77 -17.37 -0.63
N LEU A 151 -22.72 -18.10 -1.73
CA LEU A 151 -21.96 -17.74 -2.94
C LEU A 151 -22.91 -17.45 -4.10
N ARG A 152 -22.50 -16.54 -4.98
CA ARG A 152 -23.14 -16.26 -6.26
C ARG A 152 -22.22 -16.63 -7.40
N ASN A 153 -22.70 -17.46 -8.31
CA ASN A 153 -21.98 -17.71 -9.55
C ASN A 153 -22.04 -16.47 -10.45
N PRO A 154 -20.91 -15.89 -10.88
CA PRO A 154 -20.90 -14.66 -11.66
C PRO A 154 -21.61 -14.78 -13.01
N LYS A 155 -21.63 -15.97 -13.63
CA LYS A 155 -22.23 -16.24 -14.94
C LYS A 155 -23.72 -16.55 -14.84
N SER A 156 -24.07 -17.62 -14.11
CA SER A 156 -25.47 -18.06 -13.97
C SER A 156 -26.31 -17.24 -13.01
N LYS A 157 -25.68 -16.41 -12.15
CA LYS A 157 -26.30 -15.64 -11.05
C LYS A 157 -26.96 -16.52 -9.98
N SER A 158 -26.87 -17.84 -10.08
CA SER A 158 -27.40 -18.76 -9.08
C SER A 158 -26.71 -18.57 -7.73
N LEU A 159 -27.46 -18.76 -6.67
CA LEU A 159 -26.97 -18.77 -5.28
C LEU A 159 -26.79 -20.21 -4.81
N THR A 160 -25.71 -20.46 -4.11
CA THR A 160 -25.42 -21.74 -3.43
C THR A 160 -24.95 -21.45 -2.01
N GLN A 161 -25.27 -22.39 -1.10
CA GLN A 161 -24.84 -22.28 0.30
C GLN A 161 -23.87 -23.43 0.59
N HIS A 162 -22.78 -23.08 1.25
CA HIS A 162 -21.71 -24.01 1.60
C HIS A 162 -21.40 -23.94 3.09
N GLN A 163 -21.10 -25.08 3.70
CA GLN A 163 -20.47 -25.17 5.02
C GLN A 163 -18.98 -25.37 4.78
N ILE A 164 -18.19 -24.39 5.21
CA ILE A 164 -16.74 -24.39 5.04
C ILE A 164 -16.10 -24.57 6.41
N VAL A 165 -15.26 -25.58 6.53
CA VAL A 165 -14.43 -25.79 7.72
C VAL A 165 -13.20 -24.90 7.60
N GLY A 166 -12.90 -24.15 8.67
CA GLY A 166 -11.70 -23.33 8.75
C GLY A 166 -10.43 -24.19 8.76
N GLN A 167 -9.33 -23.59 8.33
CA GLN A 167 -8.00 -24.21 8.38
C GLN A 167 -7.04 -23.30 9.14
N GLU A 168 -6.05 -23.90 9.80
CA GLU A 168 -5.01 -23.13 10.50
C GLU A 168 -4.31 -22.15 9.54
N LEU A 169 -4.13 -20.93 9.99
CA LEU A 169 -3.48 -19.88 9.19
C LEU A 169 -2.08 -20.32 8.73
N HIS A 170 -1.33 -21.02 9.59
CA HIS A 170 -0.03 -21.57 9.22
C HIS A 170 -0.15 -22.53 8.02
N SER A 171 -1.11 -23.47 8.05
CA SER A 171 -1.35 -24.41 6.97
C SER A 171 -1.77 -23.72 5.67
N LEU A 172 -2.62 -22.67 5.77
CA LEU A 172 -3.02 -21.84 4.61
C LEU A 172 -1.83 -21.13 3.97
N LYS A 173 -0.93 -20.56 4.78
CA LYS A 173 0.31 -19.95 4.28
C LYS A 173 1.19 -20.97 3.54
N GLN A 174 1.38 -22.15 4.10
CA GLN A 174 2.14 -23.24 3.46
C GLN A 174 1.50 -23.71 2.16
N ALA A 175 0.18 -23.89 2.16
CA ALA A 175 -0.57 -24.26 0.95
C ALA A 175 -0.44 -23.20 -0.15
N SER A 176 -0.53 -21.90 0.22
CA SER A 176 -0.36 -20.80 -0.71
C SER A 176 1.03 -20.81 -1.33
N LEU A 177 2.09 -20.92 -0.53
CA LEU A 177 3.47 -20.96 -1.01
C LEU A 177 3.72 -22.16 -1.93
N LYS A 178 3.12 -23.32 -1.63
CA LYS A 178 3.25 -24.54 -2.44
C LYS A 178 2.51 -24.44 -3.78
N GLN A 179 1.28 -23.91 -3.77
CA GLN A 179 0.43 -23.85 -4.97
C GLN A 179 0.79 -22.66 -5.88
N TYR A 180 1.35 -21.59 -5.32
CA TYR A 180 1.66 -20.33 -6.01
C TYR A 180 3.11 -19.90 -5.73
N PRO A 181 4.11 -20.72 -6.13
CA PRO A 181 5.53 -20.44 -5.83
C PRO A 181 6.02 -19.11 -6.46
N GLN A 182 5.39 -18.67 -7.55
CA GLN A 182 5.69 -17.37 -8.18
C GLN A 182 5.43 -16.16 -7.27
N ASP A 183 4.61 -16.32 -6.23
CA ASP A 183 4.38 -15.25 -5.26
C ASP A 183 5.58 -15.07 -4.31
N GLN A 184 6.53 -16.02 -4.30
CA GLN A 184 7.77 -15.93 -3.52
C GLN A 184 8.85 -15.08 -4.21
N ASP A 185 8.76 -14.88 -5.52
CA ASP A 185 9.76 -14.15 -6.32
C ASP A 185 9.74 -12.63 -6.11
N SER A 186 8.86 -12.11 -5.23
CA SER A 186 8.82 -10.68 -4.87
C SER A 186 10.00 -10.23 -3.97
N THR A 187 11.07 -11.04 -3.89
CA THR A 187 12.27 -10.70 -3.11
C THR A 187 13.24 -9.81 -3.87
N ASN A 188 13.15 -9.76 -5.20
CA ASN A 188 14.00 -8.92 -6.00
C ASN A 188 13.48 -7.49 -6.01
N PHE A 189 14.38 -6.53 -5.75
CA PHE A 189 14.09 -5.11 -5.85
C PHE A 189 13.54 -4.75 -7.23
N LEU A 190 14.19 -5.23 -8.28
CA LEU A 190 13.95 -4.84 -9.67
C LEU A 190 14.16 -6.00 -10.63
N LYS A 191 13.27 -6.10 -11.64
CA LYS A 191 13.43 -7.02 -12.78
C LYS A 191 13.29 -6.25 -14.08
N LEU A 192 14.34 -6.28 -14.92
CA LEU A 192 14.37 -5.67 -16.26
C LEU A 192 14.17 -6.75 -17.32
N SER A 193 13.26 -6.49 -18.25
CA SER A 193 12.98 -7.35 -19.41
C SER A 193 12.80 -6.50 -20.68
N PHE A 194 12.95 -7.10 -21.86
CA PHE A 194 12.80 -6.42 -23.14
C PHE A 194 11.82 -7.17 -24.04
N PHE A 195 11.07 -6.41 -24.82
CA PHE A 195 10.09 -6.88 -25.77
C PHE A 195 10.28 -6.17 -27.11
N ASP A 196 9.73 -6.74 -28.18
CA ASP A 196 9.72 -6.15 -29.52
C ASP A 196 11.11 -5.73 -29.99
N ASP A 197 12.01 -6.69 -30.10
CA ASP A 197 13.45 -6.49 -30.46
C ASP A 197 14.11 -5.37 -29.64
N ALA A 198 13.84 -5.36 -28.35
CA ALA A 198 14.32 -4.38 -27.37
C ALA A 198 13.81 -2.94 -27.55
N LYS A 199 12.81 -2.70 -28.40
CA LYS A 199 12.17 -1.38 -28.51
C LYS A 199 11.38 -0.99 -27.26
N ILE A 200 10.92 -1.97 -26.48
CA ILE A 200 10.18 -1.80 -25.23
C ILE A 200 11.01 -2.39 -24.10
N ALA A 201 11.42 -1.55 -23.16
CA ALA A 201 11.97 -1.96 -21.88
C ALA A 201 10.83 -2.06 -20.85
N TYR A 202 10.80 -3.13 -20.07
CA TYR A 202 9.88 -3.34 -18.98
C TYR A 202 10.64 -3.47 -17.67
N LEU A 203 10.36 -2.56 -16.74
CA LEU A 203 10.99 -2.45 -15.45
C LEU A 203 9.94 -2.73 -14.35
N LYS A 204 9.92 -3.95 -13.85
CA LYS A 204 9.09 -4.33 -12.69
C LYS A 204 9.86 -3.99 -11.42
N ILE A 205 9.23 -3.22 -10.52
CA ILE A 205 9.78 -2.88 -9.21
C ILE A 205 8.80 -3.38 -8.16
N ASP A 206 9.13 -4.47 -7.48
CA ASP A 206 8.24 -5.10 -6.51
C ASP A 206 8.21 -4.38 -5.16
N ASN A 207 9.33 -3.75 -4.78
CA ASN A 207 9.45 -2.89 -3.60
C ASN A 207 10.71 -2.02 -3.73
N PHE A 208 10.86 -1.02 -2.87
CA PHE A 208 12.07 -0.20 -2.77
C PHE A 208 12.97 -0.65 -1.60
N ILE A 209 13.07 -1.96 -1.38
CA ILE A 209 13.94 -2.58 -0.36
C ILE A 209 14.89 -3.54 -1.06
N VAL A 210 16.18 -3.30 -0.93
CA VAL A 210 17.20 -4.16 -1.53
C VAL A 210 17.62 -5.22 -0.52
N LYS A 211 17.48 -6.48 -0.89
CA LYS A 211 17.90 -7.64 -0.09
C LYS A 211 19.10 -8.40 -0.71
N GLU A 212 19.64 -7.87 -1.81
CA GLU A 212 20.80 -8.50 -2.47
C GLU A 212 22.06 -8.24 -1.65
N GLU A 213 22.78 -9.31 -1.28
CA GLU A 213 23.95 -9.23 -0.41
C GLU A 213 25.14 -8.47 -1.03
N ASN A 214 25.21 -8.36 -2.36
CA ASN A 214 26.39 -7.88 -3.08
C ASN A 214 26.20 -6.61 -3.91
N LYS A 215 24.98 -6.06 -3.98
CA LYS A 215 24.70 -4.84 -4.75
C LYS A 215 23.75 -3.93 -4.03
N ASP A 216 24.03 -2.65 -4.00
CA ASP A 216 23.09 -1.64 -3.55
C ASP A 216 22.08 -1.28 -4.67
N GLY A 217 20.92 -0.75 -4.26
CA GLY A 217 19.85 -0.41 -5.21
C GLY A 217 20.22 0.68 -6.22
N ALA A 218 21.16 1.56 -5.88
CA ALA A 218 21.63 2.60 -6.79
C ALA A 218 22.45 1.99 -7.94
N THR A 219 23.28 1.01 -7.64
CA THR A 219 24.03 0.25 -8.65
C THR A 219 23.10 -0.52 -9.57
N ILE A 220 22.09 -1.21 -9.01
CA ILE A 220 21.10 -1.97 -9.81
C ILE A 220 20.33 -1.04 -10.76
N LEU A 221 19.85 0.11 -10.27
CA LEU A 221 19.18 1.11 -11.11
C LEU A 221 20.10 1.64 -12.22
N LYS A 222 21.34 1.99 -11.89
CA LYS A 222 22.33 2.48 -12.85
C LYS A 222 22.55 1.47 -13.98
N GLU A 223 22.88 0.23 -13.66
CA GLU A 223 23.11 -0.85 -14.63
C GLU A 223 21.87 -1.09 -15.51
N SER A 224 20.67 -1.00 -14.91
CA SER A 224 19.41 -1.14 -15.64
C SER A 224 19.22 -0.03 -16.67
N PHE A 225 19.43 1.24 -16.30
CA PHE A 225 19.29 2.35 -17.24
C PHE A 225 20.40 2.41 -18.29
N GLU A 226 21.62 1.98 -17.96
CA GLU A 226 22.70 1.76 -18.94
C GLU A 226 22.28 0.70 -19.96
N THR A 227 21.74 -0.42 -19.52
CA THR A 227 21.25 -1.49 -20.41
C THR A 227 20.08 -1.02 -21.30
N ILE A 228 19.12 -0.25 -20.74
CA ILE A 228 17.99 0.32 -21.49
C ILE A 228 18.50 1.25 -22.60
N ARG A 229 19.47 2.09 -22.30
CA ARG A 229 20.13 2.98 -23.26
C ARG A 229 20.87 2.20 -24.34
N ASP A 230 21.72 1.24 -23.96
CA ASP A 230 22.58 0.49 -24.90
C ASP A 230 21.75 -0.34 -25.88
N LYS A 231 20.53 -0.78 -25.44
CA LYS A 231 19.56 -1.42 -26.32
C LYS A 231 18.68 -0.44 -27.13
N ASN A 232 18.87 0.87 -26.95
CA ASN A 232 18.10 1.92 -27.64
C ASN A 232 16.58 1.73 -27.52
N ALA A 233 16.08 1.39 -26.33
CA ALA A 233 14.66 1.24 -26.08
C ALA A 233 13.93 2.57 -26.30
N ALA A 234 12.86 2.56 -27.11
CA ALA A 234 12.07 3.75 -27.42
C ALA A 234 10.99 4.00 -26.36
N THR A 235 10.50 2.95 -25.71
CA THR A 235 9.48 3.01 -24.67
C THR A 235 9.97 2.28 -23.42
N LEU A 236 9.75 2.89 -22.27
CA LEU A 236 9.97 2.29 -20.95
C LEU A 236 8.62 2.12 -20.26
N ILE A 237 8.26 0.87 -19.92
CA ILE A 237 7.12 0.55 -19.09
C ILE A 237 7.62 0.25 -17.69
N ILE A 238 7.21 1.04 -16.70
CA ILE A 238 7.54 0.83 -15.30
C ILE A 238 6.30 0.24 -14.61
N ASP A 239 6.44 -0.89 -13.92
CA ASP A 239 5.36 -1.51 -13.17
C ASP A 239 5.63 -1.43 -11.67
N VAL A 240 4.86 -0.60 -10.98
CA VAL A 240 4.90 -0.45 -9.53
C VAL A 240 3.57 -0.88 -8.88
N ARG A 241 2.77 -1.68 -9.57
CA ARG A 241 1.57 -2.28 -8.97
C ARG A 241 1.97 -3.17 -7.81
N ASP A 242 1.21 -3.08 -6.72
CA ASP A 242 1.44 -3.80 -5.45
C ASP A 242 2.77 -3.49 -4.75
N ASN A 243 3.51 -2.46 -5.19
CA ASN A 243 4.74 -2.00 -4.56
C ASN A 243 4.43 -1.09 -3.36
N GLY A 244 4.56 -1.62 -2.15
CA GLY A 244 4.27 -0.93 -0.88
C GLY A 244 5.29 0.15 -0.46
N GLY A 245 6.33 0.40 -1.27
CA GLY A 245 7.37 1.38 -0.97
C GLY A 245 8.67 0.78 -0.44
N GLY A 246 9.37 1.53 0.40
CA GLY A 246 10.67 1.19 0.97
C GLY A 246 11.55 2.42 1.13
N GLU A 247 12.82 2.35 0.68
CA GLU A 247 13.79 3.43 0.76
C GLU A 247 13.44 4.57 -0.20
N ASP A 248 13.12 5.74 0.31
CA ASP A 248 12.75 6.93 -0.48
C ASP A 248 13.90 7.46 -1.36
N ALA A 249 15.15 7.20 -0.98
CA ALA A 249 16.33 7.51 -1.79
C ALA A 249 16.28 6.78 -3.15
N LEU A 250 15.76 5.54 -3.19
CA LEU A 250 15.65 4.76 -4.42
C LEU A 250 14.49 5.26 -5.30
N GLY A 251 13.37 5.67 -4.73
CA GLY A 251 12.27 6.31 -5.47
C GLY A 251 12.71 7.63 -6.12
N LYS A 252 13.42 8.48 -5.37
CA LYS A 252 14.03 9.72 -5.88
C LYS A 252 15.06 9.43 -6.98
N LEU A 253 15.91 8.42 -6.78
CA LEU A 253 16.93 8.04 -7.77
C LEU A 253 16.28 7.53 -9.07
N LEU A 254 15.24 6.70 -8.97
CA LEU A 254 14.48 6.25 -10.15
C LEU A 254 13.90 7.45 -10.93
N PHE A 255 13.33 8.42 -10.22
CA PHE A 255 12.82 9.64 -10.86
C PHE A 255 13.93 10.44 -11.55
N SER A 256 15.14 10.51 -10.98
CA SER A 256 16.26 11.25 -11.54
C SER A 256 16.73 10.73 -12.91
N TYR A 257 16.47 9.45 -13.24
CA TYR A 257 16.72 8.90 -14.56
C TYR A 257 15.66 9.26 -15.61
N LEU A 258 14.54 9.82 -15.18
CA LEU A 258 13.42 10.18 -16.07
C LEU A 258 13.38 11.67 -16.43
N ILE A 259 14.18 12.51 -15.77
CA ILE A 259 14.20 13.96 -15.95
C ILE A 259 15.63 14.43 -16.26
N ASP A 260 15.76 15.56 -16.98
CA ASP A 260 17.05 16.10 -17.42
C ASP A 260 17.41 17.46 -16.84
N THR A 261 16.56 17.96 -15.93
CA THR A 261 16.74 19.23 -15.23
C THR A 261 16.83 19.01 -13.72
N PRO A 262 17.54 19.90 -12.98
CA PRO A 262 17.51 19.87 -11.53
C PRO A 262 16.08 19.99 -10.98
N PHE A 263 15.81 19.28 -9.88
CA PHE A 263 14.46 19.21 -9.27
C PHE A 263 14.54 19.22 -7.74
N SER A 264 13.45 19.59 -7.10
CA SER A 264 13.24 19.34 -5.66
C SER A 264 12.36 18.11 -5.49
N TYR A 265 12.75 17.20 -4.60
CA TYR A 265 11.93 16.01 -4.31
C TYR A 265 10.98 16.28 -3.14
N TYR A 266 11.51 16.82 -2.04
CA TYR A 266 10.74 17.30 -0.90
C TYR A 266 10.88 18.81 -0.73
N ASP A 267 9.76 19.48 -0.45
CA ASP A 267 9.76 20.89 -0.02
C ASP A 267 10.13 21.01 1.46
N ALA A 268 9.61 20.09 2.29
CA ALA A 268 9.86 20.07 3.71
C ALA A 268 9.70 18.70 4.32
N LEU A 269 10.46 18.42 5.36
CA LEU A 269 10.22 17.38 6.33
C LEU A 269 10.02 18.02 7.70
N THR A 270 8.90 17.69 8.35
CA THR A 270 8.59 18.31 9.66
C THR A 270 8.31 17.25 10.72
N ILE A 271 8.62 17.59 11.97
CA ILE A 271 8.24 16.84 13.15
C ILE A 271 7.45 17.74 14.10
N LYS A 272 6.52 17.16 14.85
CA LYS A 272 5.66 17.94 15.73
C LYS A 272 6.34 18.36 17.03
N THR A 273 7.28 17.56 17.54
CA THR A 273 7.97 17.79 18.81
C THR A 273 9.29 17.04 18.80
N ASP A 274 10.25 17.55 19.55
CA ASP A 274 11.54 16.90 19.82
C ASP A 274 11.53 16.08 21.13
N HIS A 275 10.43 16.15 21.90
CA HIS A 275 10.22 15.43 23.14
C HIS A 275 8.97 14.54 23.07
N TYR A 276 9.11 13.29 23.47
CA TYR A 276 8.04 12.29 23.42
C TYR A 276 7.69 11.82 24.83
N THR A 277 6.55 12.27 25.36
CA THR A 277 6.06 11.89 26.70
C THR A 277 5.72 10.40 26.81
N MET A 278 5.59 9.71 25.66
CA MET A 278 5.24 8.29 25.59
C MET A 278 6.47 7.36 25.50
N ASP A 279 7.68 7.90 25.58
CA ASP A 279 8.93 7.14 25.47
C ASP A 279 9.02 5.93 26.42
N GLN A 280 8.43 6.03 27.62
CA GLN A 280 8.37 4.93 28.57
C GLN A 280 7.59 3.69 28.08
N TYR A 281 6.77 3.84 27.05
CA TYR A 281 6.00 2.77 26.43
C TYR A 281 6.58 2.37 25.05
N ALA A 282 7.62 3.07 24.59
CA ALA A 282 8.27 2.77 23.33
C ALA A 282 9.17 1.55 23.47
N GLU A 283 9.11 0.63 22.51
CA GLU A 283 10.02 -0.52 22.44
C GLU A 283 11.47 -0.04 22.26
N GLU A 284 11.66 0.99 21.42
CA GLU A 284 12.94 1.69 21.24
C GLU A 284 12.70 3.20 21.26
N PRO A 285 13.20 3.94 22.25
CA PRO A 285 13.07 5.38 22.30
C PRO A 285 13.78 6.07 21.13
N ILE A 286 13.07 6.93 20.41
CA ILE A 286 13.64 7.69 19.31
C ILE A 286 14.32 8.94 19.85
N ARG A 287 15.58 9.17 19.46
CA ARG A 287 16.37 10.35 19.84
C ARG A 287 16.84 11.07 18.59
N LEU A 288 16.17 12.16 18.25
CA LEU A 288 16.59 13.05 17.17
C LEU A 288 17.69 13.99 17.68
N LYS A 289 18.73 14.18 16.90
CA LYS A 289 19.80 15.11 17.28
C LYS A 289 19.32 16.57 17.10
N ALA A 290 19.40 17.38 18.15
CA ALA A 290 18.94 18.79 18.13
C ALA A 290 19.50 19.59 16.94
N LYS A 291 20.76 19.34 16.53
CA LYS A 291 21.37 20.01 15.36
C LYS A 291 20.73 19.64 14.01
N TRP A 292 19.82 18.69 13.96
CA TRP A 292 19.06 18.33 12.76
C TRP A 292 17.69 19.02 12.71
N LEU A 293 17.35 19.76 13.74
CA LEU A 293 16.05 20.39 13.92
C LEU A 293 16.18 21.91 13.89
N SER A 294 15.22 22.57 13.25
CA SER A 294 15.05 24.01 13.29
C SER A 294 13.63 24.34 13.75
N ALA A 295 13.52 25.10 14.83
CA ALA A 295 12.20 25.48 15.36
C ALA A 295 11.45 26.37 14.36
N ARG A 296 10.15 26.11 14.21
CA ARG A 296 9.21 26.88 13.40
C ARG A 296 8.34 27.77 14.29
N SER A 297 7.79 28.82 13.71
CA SER A 297 6.87 29.75 14.41
C SER A 297 5.56 29.09 14.87
N ASP A 298 5.16 27.95 14.27
CA ASP A 298 3.97 27.18 14.64
C ASP A 298 4.21 26.14 15.75
N GLY A 299 5.41 26.16 16.36
CA GLY A 299 5.82 25.24 17.43
C GLY A 299 6.25 23.85 16.95
N GLN A 300 6.28 23.61 15.65
CA GLN A 300 6.86 22.42 15.06
C GLN A 300 8.36 22.62 14.76
N PHE A 301 8.99 21.59 14.20
CA PHE A 301 10.39 21.65 13.79
C PHE A 301 10.54 21.18 12.34
N ASP A 302 11.37 21.90 11.56
CA ASP A 302 11.90 21.40 10.31
C ASP A 302 13.00 20.37 10.61
N PHE A 303 12.95 19.24 9.92
CA PHE A 303 14.02 18.25 9.93
C PHE A 303 14.97 18.49 8.75
N LEU A 304 16.19 18.93 9.06
CA LEU A 304 17.12 19.49 8.07
C LEU A 304 18.05 18.46 7.44
N LYS A 305 18.20 17.29 8.05
CA LYS A 305 19.18 16.29 7.61
C LYS A 305 18.52 15.12 6.89
N HIS A 306 18.09 15.37 5.66
CA HIS A 306 17.57 14.30 4.79
C HIS A 306 18.20 14.41 3.39
N PRO A 307 18.68 13.30 2.78
CA PRO A 307 19.41 13.35 1.52
C PRO A 307 18.55 13.82 0.32
N ASN A 308 17.25 13.71 0.41
CA ASN A 308 16.31 14.12 -0.65
C ASN A 308 15.78 15.55 -0.49
N LEU A 309 16.26 16.32 0.51
CA LEU A 309 15.97 17.76 0.65
C LEU A 309 16.87 18.57 -0.29
N GLY A 310 16.37 19.78 -0.65
CA GLY A 310 17.08 20.71 -1.53
C GLY A 310 17.07 20.27 -2.99
N ILE A 311 17.89 20.95 -3.79
CA ILE A 311 17.97 20.70 -5.22
C ILE A 311 18.72 19.38 -5.50
N GLN A 312 18.06 18.48 -6.18
CA GLN A 312 18.58 17.20 -6.66
C GLN A 312 19.02 17.32 -8.10
N GLN A 313 20.03 16.53 -8.48
CA GLN A 313 20.53 16.51 -9.85
C GLN A 313 19.94 15.31 -10.62
N PRO A 314 19.66 15.46 -11.92
CA PRO A 314 19.25 14.34 -12.76
C PRO A 314 20.40 13.34 -12.92
N SER A 315 20.06 12.05 -13.08
CA SER A 315 21.01 11.00 -13.48
C SER A 315 21.13 11.00 -15.00
N LEU A 316 22.26 11.49 -15.51
CA LEU A 316 22.47 11.67 -16.95
C LEU A 316 23.27 10.51 -17.56
N PRO A 317 22.97 10.15 -18.82
CA PRO A 317 21.92 10.69 -19.66
C PRO A 317 20.51 10.18 -19.23
N ALA A 318 19.56 11.10 -19.09
CA ALA A 318 18.18 10.75 -18.74
C ALA A 318 17.51 9.99 -19.90
N PHE A 319 16.59 9.09 -19.56
CA PHE A 319 15.75 8.42 -20.54
C PHE A 319 14.78 9.41 -21.20
N LYS A 320 14.90 9.56 -22.52
CA LYS A 320 14.10 10.53 -23.31
C LYS A 320 12.91 9.91 -24.03
N GLY A 321 12.84 8.59 -24.08
CA GLY A 321 11.77 7.87 -24.74
C GLY A 321 10.42 8.01 -24.01
N ARG A 322 9.40 7.36 -24.52
CA ARG A 322 8.07 7.32 -23.92
C ARG A 322 8.09 6.53 -22.60
N VAL A 323 7.44 7.06 -21.56
CA VAL A 323 7.28 6.35 -20.29
C VAL A 323 5.81 6.05 -20.05
N LEU A 324 5.49 4.79 -19.78
CA LEU A 324 4.20 4.29 -19.33
C LEU A 324 4.37 3.70 -17.95
N ILE A 325 3.45 3.95 -17.03
CA ILE A 325 3.55 3.41 -15.66
C ILE A 325 2.26 2.67 -15.29
N LEU A 326 2.43 1.42 -14.84
CA LEU A 326 1.35 0.60 -14.33
C LEU A 326 1.23 0.83 -12.83
N ILE A 327 0.03 1.24 -12.37
CA ILE A 327 -0.26 1.61 -10.99
C ILE A 327 -1.53 0.93 -10.47
N ASN A 328 -1.60 0.74 -9.15
CA ASN A 328 -2.82 0.35 -8.45
C ASN A 328 -2.81 0.84 -6.99
N GLY A 329 -3.84 0.53 -6.22
CA GLY A 329 -3.92 0.89 -4.80
C GLY A 329 -2.81 0.31 -3.91
N GLY A 330 -2.05 -0.67 -4.38
CA GLY A 330 -0.86 -1.21 -3.70
C GLY A 330 0.41 -0.41 -3.99
N SER A 331 0.39 0.55 -4.94
CA SER A 331 1.50 1.49 -5.19
C SER A 331 1.50 2.55 -4.09
N TYR A 332 2.27 2.33 -3.00
CA TYR A 332 2.15 3.08 -1.76
C TYR A 332 3.50 3.59 -1.24
N SER A 333 3.50 4.58 -0.31
CA SER A 333 4.68 5.15 0.33
C SER A 333 5.67 5.68 -0.71
N THR A 334 6.93 5.25 -0.72
CA THR A 334 7.95 5.64 -1.70
C THR A 334 7.47 5.50 -3.16
N SER A 335 6.67 4.46 -3.46
CA SER A 335 6.07 4.33 -4.80
C SER A 335 5.16 5.50 -5.13
N SER A 336 4.28 5.91 -4.21
CA SER A 336 3.40 7.07 -4.43
C SER A 336 4.17 8.38 -4.52
N GLU A 337 5.23 8.55 -3.74
CA GLU A 337 6.11 9.71 -3.83
C GLU A 337 6.76 9.82 -5.22
N PHE A 338 7.31 8.71 -5.71
CA PHE A 338 7.83 8.60 -7.06
C PHE A 338 6.77 8.95 -8.11
N LEU A 339 5.59 8.35 -8.01
CA LEU A 339 4.46 8.58 -8.93
C LEU A 339 4.02 10.05 -8.94
N THR A 340 3.96 10.71 -7.77
CA THR A 340 3.66 12.14 -7.68
C THR A 340 4.69 12.99 -8.41
N GLN A 341 5.97 12.72 -8.23
CA GLN A 341 7.02 13.47 -8.93
C GLN A 341 6.94 13.28 -10.44
N VAL A 342 6.73 12.03 -10.91
CA VAL A 342 6.56 11.76 -12.34
C VAL A 342 5.32 12.45 -12.91
N HIS A 343 4.21 12.44 -12.16
CA HIS A 343 2.96 13.10 -12.55
C HIS A 343 3.11 14.63 -12.59
N ALA A 344 3.70 15.21 -11.55
CA ALA A 344 3.90 16.66 -11.43
C ALA A 344 4.79 17.24 -12.55
N HIS A 345 5.68 16.41 -13.10
CA HIS A 345 6.55 16.77 -14.22
C HIS A 345 6.04 16.28 -15.58
N HIS A 346 4.81 15.76 -15.65
CA HIS A 346 4.19 15.25 -16.90
C HIS A 346 5.07 14.26 -17.67
N ARG A 347 5.81 13.43 -16.94
CA ARG A 347 6.85 12.59 -17.55
C ARG A 347 6.37 11.24 -18.05
N ALA A 348 5.21 10.78 -17.60
CA ALA A 348 4.67 9.49 -17.99
C ALA A 348 3.15 9.52 -18.22
N THR A 349 2.66 8.45 -18.84
CA THR A 349 1.24 8.11 -18.92
C THR A 349 0.97 6.97 -17.93
N PHE A 350 -0.07 7.13 -17.12
CA PHE A 350 -0.43 6.19 -16.05
C PHE A 350 -1.58 5.27 -16.46
N ILE A 351 -1.47 3.97 -16.17
CA ILE A 351 -2.43 2.94 -16.57
C ILE A 351 -2.77 2.09 -15.33
N GLY A 352 -4.06 1.83 -15.09
CA GLY A 352 -4.52 0.95 -14.03
C GLY A 352 -5.52 1.59 -13.09
N GLU A 353 -5.26 1.58 -11.79
CA GLU A 353 -6.12 2.15 -10.76
C GLU A 353 -5.38 3.25 -9.98
N GLU A 354 -6.11 4.09 -9.22
CA GLU A 354 -5.54 5.12 -8.35
C GLU A 354 -4.46 4.55 -7.43
N SER A 355 -3.30 5.25 -7.30
CA SER A 355 -2.22 4.85 -6.37
C SER A 355 -2.64 4.93 -4.90
N GLY A 356 -1.96 4.15 -4.03
CA GLY A 356 -2.39 3.98 -2.64
C GLY A 356 -1.98 5.09 -1.66
N GLY A 357 -1.04 5.96 -2.02
CA GLY A 357 -0.59 7.04 -1.15
C GLY A 357 -1.06 8.41 -1.64
N ALA A 358 -1.27 9.34 -0.70
CA ALA A 358 -1.77 10.67 -1.00
C ALA A 358 -0.75 11.54 -1.75
N TYR A 359 -1.26 12.37 -2.66
CA TYR A 359 -0.49 13.12 -3.67
C TYR A 359 0.59 14.05 -3.08
N TYR A 360 0.30 14.76 -1.99
CA TYR A 360 1.24 15.75 -1.44
C TYR A 360 2.24 15.16 -0.44
N GLY A 361 2.38 13.84 -0.38
CA GLY A 361 3.25 13.14 0.55
C GLY A 361 2.49 12.51 1.71
N ASN A 362 3.20 12.06 2.72
CA ASN A 362 2.65 11.22 3.78
C ASN A 362 3.18 11.62 5.16
N THR A 363 2.73 10.92 6.19
CA THR A 363 3.37 10.95 7.51
C THR A 363 3.94 9.57 7.77
N SER A 364 5.27 9.48 7.80
CA SER A 364 6.02 8.22 7.94
C SER A 364 7.35 8.46 8.65
N GLY A 365 8.33 7.60 8.46
CA GLY A 365 9.68 7.75 9.00
C GLY A 365 9.76 7.85 10.53
N HIS A 366 10.88 7.46 11.10
CA HIS A 366 11.08 7.46 12.54
C HIS A 366 9.86 6.94 13.32
N HIS A 367 9.40 5.72 13.00
CA HIS A 367 8.23 5.11 13.61
C HIS A 367 8.48 4.78 15.08
N MET A 368 7.67 5.35 15.96
CA MET A 368 7.65 4.93 17.37
C MET A 368 6.68 3.75 17.50
N LEU A 369 7.18 2.63 17.98
CA LEU A 369 6.40 1.45 18.29
C LEU A 369 6.12 1.44 19.80
N LEU A 370 4.87 1.73 20.17
CA LEU A 370 4.41 1.79 21.55
C LEU A 370 3.73 0.48 21.93
N THR A 371 4.02 -0.04 23.11
CA THR A 371 3.32 -1.17 23.72
C THR A 371 2.51 -0.70 24.92
N LEU A 372 1.18 -0.85 24.86
CA LEU A 372 0.28 -0.43 25.93
C LEU A 372 0.47 -1.32 27.17
N PRO A 373 0.53 -0.73 28.39
CA PRO A 373 1.01 -1.45 29.57
C PRO A 373 0.12 -2.62 30.02
N ASN A 374 -1.20 -2.52 29.86
CA ASN A 374 -2.15 -3.53 30.33
C ASN A 374 -2.45 -4.57 29.24
N THR A 375 -2.97 -4.13 28.11
CA THR A 375 -3.48 -4.99 27.03
C THR A 375 -2.37 -5.51 26.10
N LYS A 376 -1.16 -4.95 26.19
CA LYS A 376 -0.03 -5.23 25.27
C LYS A 376 -0.36 -4.97 23.79
N VAL A 377 -1.47 -4.31 23.48
CA VAL A 377 -1.75 -3.82 22.11
C VAL A 377 -0.64 -2.84 21.73
N ARG A 378 -0.15 -2.95 20.51
CA ARG A 378 0.97 -2.15 20.01
C ARG A 378 0.47 -1.09 19.05
N LEU A 379 1.08 0.09 19.07
CA LEU A 379 0.75 1.21 18.19
C LEU A 379 1.97 1.63 17.39
N VAL A 380 1.82 1.70 16.08
CA VAL A 380 2.82 2.31 15.20
C VAL A 380 2.45 3.77 15.00
N VAL A 381 3.36 4.67 15.42
CA VAL A 381 3.16 6.13 15.34
C VAL A 381 4.31 6.75 14.55
N PRO A 382 4.09 7.19 13.32
CA PRO A 382 5.09 7.89 12.54
C PRO A 382 5.28 9.31 13.08
N LEU A 383 6.52 9.76 13.11
CA LEU A 383 6.88 11.05 13.73
C LEU A 383 7.15 12.15 12.71
N MET A 384 7.45 11.79 11.46
CA MET A 384 7.87 12.73 10.43
C MET A 384 6.79 12.91 9.37
N THR A 385 6.53 14.15 8.99
CA THR A 385 5.65 14.50 7.87
C THR A 385 6.52 14.89 6.68
N TYR A 386 6.31 14.20 5.56
CA TYR A 386 6.95 14.44 4.28
C TYR A 386 6.02 15.29 3.41
N GLN A 387 6.53 16.40 2.89
CA GLN A 387 5.85 17.24 1.92
C GLN A 387 6.59 17.17 0.58
N LEU A 388 5.95 16.60 -0.42
CA LEU A 388 6.50 16.49 -1.77
C LEU A 388 6.52 17.86 -2.46
N SER A 389 7.57 18.09 -3.24
CA SER A 389 7.66 19.30 -4.06
C SER A 389 6.78 19.15 -5.30
N THR A 390 5.65 19.85 -5.32
CA THR A 390 4.73 19.86 -6.46
C THR A 390 3.96 21.16 -6.52
N LYS A 391 3.85 21.74 -7.71
CA LYS A 391 3.06 22.94 -7.99
C LYS A 391 1.66 22.63 -8.52
N GLN A 392 1.36 21.36 -8.79
CA GLN A 392 0.06 20.98 -9.33
C GLN A 392 -1.03 20.98 -8.24
N SER A 393 -2.21 21.47 -8.59
CA SER A 393 -3.40 21.35 -7.76
C SER A 393 -3.96 19.94 -7.88
N HIS A 394 -4.10 19.26 -6.76
CA HIS A 394 -4.66 17.91 -6.66
C HIS A 394 -5.50 17.79 -5.37
N ALA A 395 -6.41 16.83 -5.29
CA ALA A 395 -7.10 16.55 -4.04
C ALA A 395 -6.12 15.99 -3.01
N ALA A 396 -6.07 16.61 -1.82
CA ALA A 396 -5.05 16.31 -0.82
C ALA A 396 -5.17 14.90 -0.20
N ASP A 397 -6.36 14.32 -0.26
CA ASP A 397 -6.73 13.02 0.28
C ASP A 397 -6.82 11.90 -0.78
N ARG A 398 -6.30 12.16 -2.00
CA ARG A 398 -6.31 11.23 -3.14
C ARG A 398 -4.90 10.94 -3.63
N GLY A 399 -4.73 9.78 -4.26
CA GLY A 399 -3.48 9.37 -4.91
C GLY A 399 -3.36 9.85 -6.35
N VAL A 400 -2.32 9.42 -7.06
CA VAL A 400 -2.17 9.66 -8.50
C VAL A 400 -3.24 8.86 -9.24
N MET A 401 -4.03 9.56 -10.06
CA MET A 401 -5.06 8.94 -10.89
C MET A 401 -4.46 8.44 -12.21
N PRO A 402 -4.91 7.29 -12.73
CA PRO A 402 -4.46 6.82 -14.03
C PRO A 402 -5.09 7.66 -15.17
N ASP A 403 -4.31 7.93 -16.23
CA ASP A 403 -4.80 8.50 -17.48
C ASP A 403 -5.71 7.50 -18.23
N TYR A 404 -5.39 6.20 -18.07
CA TYR A 404 -6.16 5.10 -18.63
C TYR A 404 -6.60 4.17 -17.50
N PRO A 405 -7.81 4.39 -16.94
CA PRO A 405 -8.37 3.50 -15.93
C PRO A 405 -8.60 2.09 -16.49
N VAL A 406 -8.06 1.09 -15.81
CA VAL A 406 -8.25 -0.32 -16.14
C VAL A 406 -8.60 -1.07 -14.87
N GLN A 407 -9.69 -1.82 -14.90
CA GLN A 407 -10.14 -2.64 -13.80
C GLN A 407 -10.09 -4.10 -14.20
N ARG A 408 -9.39 -4.92 -13.41
CA ARG A 408 -9.36 -6.37 -13.59
C ARG A 408 -10.66 -7.00 -13.11
N THR A 409 -11.14 -7.98 -13.86
CA THR A 409 -12.21 -8.87 -13.40
C THR A 409 -11.64 -10.02 -12.60
N ILE A 410 -12.48 -10.71 -11.83
CA ILE A 410 -12.04 -11.94 -11.12
C ILE A 410 -11.57 -13.02 -12.11
N GLU A 411 -12.17 -13.05 -13.29
CA GLU A 411 -11.77 -13.99 -14.34
C GLU A 411 -10.36 -13.67 -14.89
N ASP A 412 -9.97 -12.39 -14.98
CA ASP A 412 -8.62 -11.98 -15.35
C ASP A 412 -7.59 -12.47 -14.31
N TYR A 413 -7.89 -12.33 -13.02
CA TYR A 413 -7.03 -12.82 -11.95
C TYR A 413 -6.85 -14.34 -12.00
N ILE A 414 -7.94 -15.10 -12.17
CA ILE A 414 -7.90 -16.57 -12.19
C ILE A 414 -7.17 -17.11 -13.42
N GLN A 415 -7.34 -16.45 -14.56
CA GLN A 415 -6.73 -16.87 -15.83
C GLN A 415 -5.34 -16.25 -16.05
N GLY A 416 -4.82 -15.47 -15.10
CA GLY A 416 -3.53 -14.80 -15.22
C GLY A 416 -3.48 -13.78 -16.36
N ARG A 417 -4.63 -13.21 -16.76
CA ARG A 417 -4.66 -12.17 -17.79
C ARG A 417 -4.28 -10.83 -17.18
N ASP A 418 -3.51 -10.05 -17.91
CA ASP A 418 -3.09 -8.71 -17.53
C ASP A 418 -3.61 -7.66 -18.53
N PRO A 419 -4.80 -7.10 -18.32
CA PRO A 419 -5.38 -6.09 -19.22
C PRO A 419 -4.59 -4.78 -19.20
N GLU A 420 -3.97 -4.37 -18.08
CA GLU A 420 -3.14 -3.18 -17.99
C GLU A 420 -1.87 -3.34 -18.84
N TRP A 421 -1.19 -4.49 -18.71
CA TRP A 421 -0.03 -4.82 -19.53
C TRP A 421 -0.38 -4.83 -21.03
N ARG A 422 -1.49 -5.47 -21.40
CA ARG A 422 -1.95 -5.48 -22.81
C ARG A 422 -2.22 -4.08 -23.33
N LEU A 423 -2.81 -3.20 -22.51
CA LEU A 423 -3.03 -1.81 -22.90
C LEU A 423 -1.70 -1.06 -23.02
N ALA A 424 -0.78 -1.25 -22.11
CA ALA A 424 0.55 -0.64 -22.17
C ALA A 424 1.30 -1.03 -23.44
N LEU A 425 1.31 -2.30 -23.82
CA LEU A 425 1.89 -2.77 -25.09
C LEU A 425 1.21 -2.11 -26.30
N LYS A 426 -0.13 -2.07 -26.32
CA LYS A 426 -0.87 -1.39 -27.39
C LYS A 426 -0.49 0.08 -27.52
N LEU A 427 -0.37 0.79 -26.38
CA LEU A 427 0.04 2.19 -26.37
C LEU A 427 1.51 2.35 -26.78
N ALA A 428 2.40 1.44 -26.41
CA ALA A 428 3.81 1.46 -26.78
C ALA A 428 4.01 1.35 -28.31
N HIS A 429 3.17 0.56 -28.99
CA HIS A 429 3.21 0.41 -30.44
C HIS A 429 2.54 1.56 -31.23
N GLN A 430 1.74 2.40 -30.57
CA GLN A 430 1.17 3.59 -31.23
C GLN A 430 2.28 4.63 -31.39
N SER A 431 2.70 4.90 -32.63
CA SER A 431 3.64 5.97 -32.95
C SER A 431 3.19 7.30 -32.35
N ASN A 432 4.14 8.14 -31.94
CA ASN A 432 3.92 9.47 -31.34
C ASN A 432 3.29 10.47 -32.33
N THR A 433 2.15 10.15 -32.93
CA THR A 433 1.43 11.01 -33.90
C THR A 433 0.38 11.90 -33.21
N LYS A 434 0.46 12.10 -31.90
CA LYS A 434 -0.28 13.16 -31.21
C LYS A 434 0.69 14.06 -30.44
N THR A 435 1.26 15.02 -31.17
CA THR A 435 1.76 16.26 -30.60
C THR A 435 0.72 16.79 -29.61
N LEU A 436 1.14 17.02 -28.37
CA LEU A 436 0.40 17.70 -27.32
C LEU A 436 -0.34 18.92 -27.93
N LYS A 437 -1.65 18.86 -27.96
CA LYS A 437 -2.45 20.08 -28.02
C LYS A 437 -2.55 20.59 -26.59
N HIS A 438 -1.94 21.76 -26.38
CA HIS A 438 -1.96 22.58 -25.17
C HIS A 438 -3.35 22.89 -24.67
#